data_7e97d7ca0a9b49262aa102950722fc5a
#
_entry.id   7e97d7ca0a9b49262aa102950722fc5a
#
_cell.length_a   1.000
_cell.length_b   1.000
_cell.length_c   1.000
_cell.angle_alpha   90.00
_cell.angle_beta   90.00
_cell.angle_gamma   90.00
#
_symmetry.space_group_name_H-M   'P 1'
#
loop_
_entity.id
_entity.type
_entity.pdbx_description
1 polymer ?
#
loop_
_entity_poly.entity_id
_entity_poly.type
_entity_poly.pdbx_seq_one_letter_code
_entity_poly.pdbx_strand_id
1 'polypeptide(L)'
;MKRVFILIGIISMFIVNCFVLGAVKTIDLNGTSWELVQIQKKGKNAVIPKEANITINFTKNEIGGFSGVNNYNGQYKIKSNSILSASVATTLMAGPEEKMDIEQSFFDILQSFPKINYNRTSLILRNSKGEVWTFKVMDLSKKIQNTKWKLVNMAGKDISSSFLQYEDGITLFFNENGINGNAGINNYFGNYKITGNIIEIAGIGATKMAGSQNLMKIETEYLSLLEKVKKMKMTDERSLVLTTENGKTLTFEKIYD
;
A
#
# COMPACT_ATOMS: atom_id res chain seq x y z
N MET A 1 -73.52 -1.36 49.91
CA MET A 1 -72.93 -1.60 48.61
C MET A 1 -71.77 -0.63 48.39
N LYS A 2 -70.52 -1.06 48.58
CA LYS A 2 -69.32 -0.22 48.42
C LYS A 2 -68.76 -0.48 47.04
N ARG A 3 -68.73 0.56 46.18
CA ARG A 3 -68.12 0.50 44.86
C ARG A 3 -66.64 0.76 45.01
N VAL A 4 -65.81 -0.23 44.62
CA VAL A 4 -64.35 -0.15 44.49
C VAL A 4 -64.02 0.38 43.08
N PHE A 5 -63.40 1.55 43.03
CA PHE A 5 -62.82 2.04 41.77
C PHE A 5 -61.39 1.51 41.64
N ILE A 6 -61.15 0.68 40.60
CA ILE A 6 -59.80 0.23 40.22
C ILE A 6 -59.23 1.27 39.28
N LEU A 7 -58.19 1.97 39.72
CA LEU A 7 -57.40 2.90 38.86
C LEU A 7 -56.36 2.09 38.09
N ILE A 8 -56.58 1.95 36.79
CA ILE A 8 -55.58 1.31 35.90
C ILE A 8 -54.60 2.41 35.49
N GLY A 9 -53.40 2.39 36.07
CA GLY A 9 -52.29 3.24 35.70
C GLY A 9 -51.66 2.73 34.40
N ILE A 10 -51.77 3.50 33.31
CA ILE A 10 -51.07 3.24 32.05
C ILE A 10 -49.64 3.76 32.23
N ILE A 11 -48.69 2.83 32.44
CA ILE A 11 -47.25 3.12 32.37
C ILE A 11 -46.88 3.21 30.91
N SER A 12 -46.76 4.42 30.36
CA SER A 12 -46.17 4.64 29.02
C SER A 12 -44.66 4.43 29.08
N MET A 13 -44.22 3.30 28.59
CA MET A 13 -42.83 2.95 28.45
C MET A 13 -42.23 3.73 27.26
N PHE A 14 -41.60 4.86 27.55
CA PHE A 14 -40.78 5.56 26.58
C PHE A 14 -39.59 4.68 26.19
N ILE A 15 -39.67 4.00 25.05
CA ILE A 15 -38.51 3.34 24.43
C ILE A 15 -37.65 4.48 23.88
N VAL A 16 -36.59 4.85 24.59
CA VAL A 16 -35.53 5.69 24.09
C VAL A 16 -34.75 4.84 23.08
N ASN A 17 -35.08 5.00 21.81
CA ASN A 17 -34.23 4.47 20.74
C ASN A 17 -32.89 5.20 20.77
N CYS A 18 -31.92 4.62 21.48
CA CYS A 18 -30.55 5.05 21.43
C CYS A 18 -30.02 4.68 20.02
N PHE A 19 -30.12 5.61 19.08
CA PHE A 19 -29.38 5.50 17.82
C PHE A 19 -27.90 5.53 18.19
N VAL A 20 -27.29 4.35 18.26
CA VAL A 20 -25.83 4.24 18.21
C VAL A 20 -25.43 4.72 16.83
N LEU A 21 -25.03 5.98 16.72
CA LEU A 21 -24.32 6.49 15.56
C LEU A 21 -23.03 5.66 15.45
N GLY A 22 -23.09 4.58 14.69
CA GLY A 22 -21.90 3.82 14.32
C GLY A 22 -20.90 4.80 13.73
N ALA A 23 -19.72 4.91 14.31
CA ALA A 23 -18.64 5.72 13.78
C ALA A 23 -18.49 5.39 12.28
N VAL A 24 -18.69 6.36 11.41
CA VAL A 24 -18.45 6.21 9.98
C VAL A 24 -16.98 5.86 9.84
N LYS A 25 -16.70 4.60 9.54
CA LYS A 25 -15.33 4.11 9.36
C LYS A 25 -14.74 4.88 8.18
N THR A 26 -13.86 5.82 8.46
CA THR A 26 -13.17 6.57 7.42
C THR A 26 -12.34 5.61 6.59
N ILE A 27 -12.55 5.67 5.28
CA ILE A 27 -11.76 4.88 4.34
C ILE A 27 -10.36 5.48 4.26
N ASP A 28 -9.35 4.74 4.70
CA ASP A 28 -7.94 5.12 4.54
C ASP A 28 -7.25 4.12 3.62
N LEU A 29 -6.97 4.56 2.39
CA LEU A 29 -6.23 3.78 1.38
C LEU A 29 -4.74 4.13 1.36
N ASN A 30 -4.27 5.05 2.21
CA ASN A 30 -2.89 5.50 2.21
C ASN A 30 -1.89 4.34 2.37
N GLY A 31 -0.92 4.27 1.47
CA GLY A 31 0.12 3.24 1.45
C GLY A 31 -0.37 1.88 0.99
N THR A 32 -1.53 1.77 0.34
CA THR A 32 -2.04 0.50 -0.20
C THR A 32 -1.76 0.38 -1.70
N SER A 33 -1.52 -0.86 -2.15
CA SER A 33 -1.27 -1.21 -3.55
C SER A 33 -2.16 -2.37 -3.97
N TRP A 34 -2.75 -2.25 -5.14
CA TRP A 34 -3.80 -3.11 -5.63
C TRP A 34 -3.56 -3.52 -7.07
N GLU A 35 -3.89 -4.76 -7.41
CA GLU A 35 -3.79 -5.34 -8.75
C GLU A 35 -5.16 -5.79 -9.23
N LEU A 36 -5.54 -5.42 -10.47
CA LEU A 36 -6.81 -5.79 -11.08
C LEU A 36 -6.91 -7.30 -11.26
N VAL A 37 -8.04 -7.88 -10.84
CA VAL A 37 -8.31 -9.31 -11.00
C VAL A 37 -9.62 -9.61 -11.69
N GLN A 38 -10.57 -8.68 -11.71
CA GLN A 38 -11.87 -8.91 -12.34
C GLN A 38 -12.53 -7.61 -12.78
N ILE A 39 -13.19 -7.66 -13.92
CA ILE A 39 -14.09 -6.62 -14.41
C ILE A 39 -15.45 -7.25 -14.68
N GLN A 40 -16.52 -6.60 -14.22
CA GLN A 40 -17.90 -6.95 -14.56
C GLN A 40 -18.58 -5.77 -15.21
N LYS A 41 -19.17 -5.99 -16.37
CA LYS A 41 -20.02 -5.02 -17.09
C LYS A 41 -21.40 -5.66 -17.27
N LYS A 42 -22.46 -4.98 -16.79
CA LYS A 42 -23.85 -5.49 -16.83
C LYS A 42 -24.00 -6.91 -16.26
N GLY A 43 -23.30 -7.20 -15.14
CA GLY A 43 -23.31 -8.51 -14.46
C GLY A 43 -22.53 -9.63 -15.14
N LYS A 44 -21.88 -9.38 -16.28
CA LYS A 44 -21.03 -10.37 -16.98
C LYS A 44 -19.56 -10.03 -16.80
N ASN A 45 -18.72 -11.06 -16.65
CA ASN A 45 -17.27 -10.88 -16.60
C ASN A 45 -16.77 -10.42 -17.98
N ALA A 46 -15.96 -9.37 -17.99
CA ALA A 46 -15.20 -8.94 -19.16
C ALA A 46 -13.82 -9.59 -19.17
N VAL A 47 -13.27 -9.77 -20.36
CA VAL A 47 -11.92 -10.30 -20.53
C VAL A 47 -10.92 -9.21 -20.14
N ILE A 48 -9.94 -9.56 -19.33
CA ILE A 48 -8.76 -8.75 -19.05
C ILE A 48 -7.66 -9.25 -19.98
N PRO A 49 -7.07 -8.39 -20.84
CA PRO A 49 -5.97 -8.80 -21.71
C PRO A 49 -4.81 -9.38 -20.92
N LYS A 50 -4.17 -10.41 -21.47
CA LYS A 50 -3.00 -11.01 -20.85
C LYS A 50 -1.91 -9.96 -20.64
N GLU A 51 -1.28 -9.96 -19.46
CA GLU A 51 -0.22 -9.01 -19.09
C GLU A 51 -0.65 -7.52 -19.09
N ALA A 52 -1.94 -7.23 -18.99
CA ALA A 52 -2.39 -5.85 -18.80
C ALA A 52 -1.89 -5.26 -17.47
N ASN A 53 -1.74 -6.09 -16.43
CA ASN A 53 -1.09 -5.75 -15.14
C ASN A 53 -1.57 -4.41 -14.54
N ILE A 54 -2.87 -4.10 -14.65
CA ILE A 54 -3.42 -2.83 -14.15
C ILE A 54 -3.29 -2.78 -12.64
N THR A 55 -2.68 -1.70 -12.13
CA THR A 55 -2.44 -1.50 -10.70
C THR A 55 -2.93 -0.15 -10.22
N ILE A 56 -3.27 -0.07 -8.94
CA ILE A 56 -3.58 1.18 -8.23
C ILE A 56 -2.72 1.25 -6.98
N ASN A 57 -1.97 2.33 -6.82
CA ASN A 57 -1.21 2.65 -5.63
C ASN A 57 -1.77 3.93 -5.02
N PHE A 58 -2.03 3.92 -3.72
CA PHE A 58 -2.49 5.09 -2.99
C PHE A 58 -1.39 5.59 -2.05
N THR A 59 -1.12 6.89 -2.09
CA THR A 59 -0.40 7.62 -1.05
C THR A 59 -1.39 8.51 -0.30
N LYS A 60 -0.90 9.41 0.55
CA LYS A 60 -1.79 10.28 1.35
C LYS A 60 -2.78 11.07 0.50
N ASN A 61 -2.35 11.61 -0.65
CA ASN A 61 -3.15 12.48 -1.51
C ASN A 61 -3.09 12.09 -2.99
N GLU A 62 -2.30 11.08 -3.37
CA GLU A 62 -2.03 10.72 -4.75
C GLU A 62 -2.47 9.29 -5.03
N ILE A 63 -2.97 9.09 -6.24
CA ILE A 63 -3.27 7.81 -6.86
C ILE A 63 -2.37 7.66 -8.07
N GLY A 64 -1.81 6.49 -8.26
CA GLY A 64 -0.96 6.20 -9.42
C GLY A 64 -0.78 4.71 -9.63
N GLY A 65 -0.11 4.34 -10.71
CA GLY A 65 0.14 2.94 -11.03
C GLY A 65 0.39 2.73 -12.51
N PHE A 66 0.09 1.52 -12.97
CA PHE A 66 0.16 1.11 -14.37
C PHE A 66 -1.25 0.81 -14.88
N SER A 67 -1.61 1.32 -16.05
CA SER A 67 -2.97 1.28 -16.59
C SER A 67 -3.19 0.22 -17.69
N GLY A 68 -2.15 -0.57 -17.98
CA GLY A 68 -2.18 -1.59 -19.06
C GLY A 68 -1.14 -1.33 -20.13
N VAL A 69 -0.87 -0.07 -20.45
CA VAL A 69 0.17 0.39 -21.38
C VAL A 69 1.03 1.48 -20.74
N ASN A 70 0.39 2.41 -20.02
CA ASN A 70 1.03 3.61 -19.49
C ASN A 70 1.11 3.62 -17.96
N ASN A 71 2.16 4.28 -17.44
CA ASN A 71 2.15 4.71 -16.05
C ASN A 71 1.26 5.95 -15.91
N TYR A 72 0.58 6.05 -14.77
CA TYR A 72 -0.27 7.18 -14.47
C TYR A 72 -0.06 7.67 -13.05
N ASN A 73 -0.33 8.94 -12.82
CA ASN A 73 -0.43 9.55 -11.50
C ASN A 73 -1.46 10.68 -11.49
N GLY A 74 -1.99 10.96 -10.32
CA GLY A 74 -2.94 12.04 -10.11
C GLY A 74 -3.21 12.25 -8.63
N GLN A 75 -4.01 13.24 -8.31
CA GLN A 75 -4.47 13.47 -6.95
C GLN A 75 -5.84 12.83 -6.75
N TYR A 76 -6.14 12.38 -5.54
CA TYR A 76 -7.45 11.89 -5.17
C TYR A 76 -7.92 12.40 -3.81
N LYS A 77 -9.23 12.36 -3.61
CA LYS A 77 -9.89 12.53 -2.32
C LYS A 77 -10.98 11.47 -2.17
N ILE A 78 -11.28 11.09 -0.94
CA ILE A 78 -12.41 10.22 -0.65
C ILE A 78 -13.52 11.06 -0.02
N LYS A 79 -14.72 11.00 -0.62
CA LYS A 79 -15.91 11.64 -0.10
C LYS A 79 -17.10 10.68 -0.22
N SER A 80 -17.83 10.45 0.87
CA SER A 80 -19.02 9.59 0.89
C SER A 80 -18.80 8.21 0.23
N ASN A 81 -17.68 7.58 0.57
CA ASN A 81 -17.25 6.29 0.00
C ASN A 81 -17.02 6.28 -1.53
N SER A 82 -16.77 7.43 -2.12
CA SER A 82 -16.38 7.53 -3.54
C SER A 82 -14.99 8.11 -3.68
N ILE A 83 -14.24 7.63 -4.68
CA ILE A 83 -13.00 8.26 -5.11
C ILE A 83 -13.37 9.44 -6.00
N LEU A 84 -12.88 10.62 -5.63
CA LEU A 84 -12.86 11.80 -6.48
C LEU A 84 -11.42 11.93 -6.96
N SER A 85 -11.12 11.46 -8.18
CA SER A 85 -9.81 11.71 -8.79
C SER A 85 -9.89 12.99 -9.62
N ALA A 86 -8.93 13.87 -9.41
CA ALA A 86 -8.66 14.97 -10.33
C ALA A 86 -7.97 14.40 -11.59
N SER A 87 -7.64 15.28 -12.54
CA SER A 87 -6.93 14.90 -13.77
C SER A 87 -5.76 13.97 -13.50
N VAL A 88 -5.71 12.88 -14.21
CA VAL A 88 -4.65 11.90 -14.17
C VAL A 88 -3.67 12.21 -15.30
N ALA A 89 -2.40 12.39 -14.98
CA ALA A 89 -1.32 12.47 -15.96
C ALA A 89 -0.86 11.05 -16.33
N THR A 90 -0.56 10.83 -17.61
CA THR A 90 -0.10 9.53 -18.12
C THR A 90 1.16 9.69 -18.96
N THR A 91 1.98 8.65 -19.06
CA THR A 91 2.93 8.51 -20.17
C THR A 91 2.15 8.33 -21.47
N LEU A 92 2.79 8.56 -22.63
CA LEU A 92 2.15 8.49 -23.94
C LEU A 92 2.80 7.38 -24.80
N MET A 93 2.87 6.17 -24.25
CA MET A 93 3.34 5.01 -25.01
C MET A 93 2.16 4.39 -25.78
N ALA A 94 2.45 3.94 -27.01
CA ALA A 94 1.52 3.12 -27.78
C ALA A 94 1.68 1.64 -27.39
N GLY A 95 0.58 0.90 -27.38
CA GLY A 95 0.54 -0.52 -27.08
C GLY A 95 -0.44 -1.28 -27.97
N PRO A 96 -0.60 -2.59 -27.79
CA PRO A 96 -1.63 -3.37 -28.46
C PRO A 96 -3.02 -2.78 -28.22
N GLU A 97 -3.89 -2.79 -29.25
CA GLU A 97 -5.21 -2.19 -29.23
C GLU A 97 -6.04 -2.65 -28.01
N GLU A 98 -6.07 -3.96 -27.74
CA GLU A 98 -6.78 -4.52 -26.60
C GLU A 98 -6.30 -4.00 -25.25
N LYS A 99 -5.00 -3.65 -25.11
CA LYS A 99 -4.44 -3.04 -23.90
C LYS A 99 -4.73 -1.56 -23.83
N MET A 100 -4.80 -0.87 -24.94
CA MET A 100 -5.22 0.53 -25.01
C MET A 100 -6.72 0.68 -24.67
N ASP A 101 -7.56 -0.24 -25.12
CA ASP A 101 -9.00 -0.25 -24.83
C ASP A 101 -9.29 -0.45 -23.32
N ILE A 102 -8.58 -1.38 -22.69
CA ILE A 102 -8.74 -1.60 -21.24
C ILE A 102 -8.17 -0.43 -20.44
N GLU A 103 -7.07 0.18 -20.88
CA GLU A 103 -6.53 1.41 -20.31
C GLU A 103 -7.55 2.53 -20.33
N GLN A 104 -8.18 2.78 -21.48
CA GLN A 104 -9.24 3.79 -21.59
C GLN A 104 -10.42 3.46 -20.66
N SER A 105 -10.87 2.20 -20.63
CA SER A 105 -11.93 1.76 -19.73
C SER A 105 -11.56 1.93 -18.26
N PHE A 106 -10.27 1.78 -17.91
CA PHE A 106 -9.75 2.00 -16.56
C PHE A 106 -9.79 3.48 -16.17
N PHE A 107 -9.43 4.40 -17.07
CA PHE A 107 -9.57 5.82 -16.79
C PHE A 107 -11.02 6.24 -16.70
N ASP A 108 -11.91 5.67 -17.52
CA ASP A 108 -13.34 5.92 -17.47
C ASP A 108 -13.93 5.54 -16.10
N ILE A 109 -13.57 4.38 -15.53
CA ILE A 109 -14.05 4.00 -14.19
C ILE A 109 -13.49 4.94 -13.12
N LEU A 110 -12.23 5.34 -13.16
CA LEU A 110 -11.65 6.26 -12.19
C LEU A 110 -12.30 7.64 -12.24
N GLN A 111 -12.59 8.16 -13.44
CA GLN A 111 -13.20 9.46 -13.65
C GLN A 111 -14.72 9.48 -13.39
N SER A 112 -15.35 8.32 -13.30
CA SER A 112 -16.78 8.19 -12.99
C SER A 112 -17.14 8.42 -11.52
N PHE A 113 -16.19 8.80 -10.67
CA PHE A 113 -16.34 8.93 -9.22
C PHE A 113 -16.88 7.65 -8.57
N PRO A 114 -16.21 6.51 -8.76
CA PRO A 114 -16.74 5.23 -8.36
C PRO A 114 -16.90 5.14 -6.85
N LYS A 115 -17.95 4.43 -6.42
CA LYS A 115 -18.07 3.99 -5.02
C LYS A 115 -17.05 2.93 -4.71
N ILE A 116 -16.48 3.04 -3.52
CA ILE A 116 -15.46 2.13 -3.00
C ILE A 116 -16.08 1.19 -1.98
N ASN A 117 -15.72 -0.08 -2.08
CA ASN A 117 -15.77 -1.03 -0.97
C ASN A 117 -14.40 -1.69 -0.86
N TYR A 118 -13.79 -1.68 0.33
CA TYR A 118 -12.48 -2.28 0.51
C TYR A 118 -12.35 -2.96 1.88
N ASN A 119 -11.48 -3.95 1.91
CA ASN A 119 -11.00 -4.62 3.12
C ASN A 119 -9.48 -4.87 2.99
N ARG A 120 -8.91 -5.71 3.86
CA ARG A 120 -7.46 -6.00 3.84
C ARG A 120 -6.95 -6.70 2.57
N THR A 121 -7.84 -7.34 1.81
CA THR A 121 -7.46 -8.20 0.68
C THR A 121 -8.07 -7.77 -0.65
N SER A 122 -9.09 -6.92 -0.64
CA SER A 122 -9.89 -6.57 -1.82
C SER A 122 -10.26 -5.09 -1.83
N LEU A 123 -10.15 -4.47 -3.00
CA LEU A 123 -10.67 -3.14 -3.32
C LEU A 123 -11.65 -3.28 -4.49
N ILE A 124 -12.87 -2.79 -4.32
CA ILE A 124 -13.92 -2.83 -5.33
C ILE A 124 -14.32 -1.41 -5.70
N LEU A 125 -14.22 -1.09 -6.98
CA LEU A 125 -14.72 0.15 -7.56
C LEU A 125 -16.02 -0.14 -8.33
N ARG A 126 -17.06 0.66 -8.09
CA ARG A 126 -18.35 0.53 -8.76
C ARG A 126 -18.83 1.88 -9.25
N ASN A 127 -19.13 2.01 -10.55
CA ASN A 127 -19.72 3.23 -11.10
C ASN A 127 -21.25 3.18 -11.13
N SER A 128 -21.87 4.30 -11.50
CA SER A 128 -23.32 4.44 -11.63
C SER A 128 -23.92 3.61 -12.78
N LYS A 129 -23.11 3.20 -13.75
CA LYS A 129 -23.53 2.35 -14.90
C LYS A 129 -23.56 0.86 -14.51
N GLY A 130 -23.21 0.50 -13.26
CA GLY A 130 -23.18 -0.87 -12.76
C GLY A 130 -21.94 -1.65 -13.17
N GLU A 131 -20.90 -0.99 -13.66
CA GLU A 131 -19.60 -1.64 -13.87
C GLU A 131 -18.90 -1.82 -12.53
N VAL A 132 -18.28 -2.97 -12.35
CA VAL A 132 -17.56 -3.36 -11.12
C VAL A 132 -16.16 -3.79 -11.48
N TRP A 133 -15.19 -3.11 -10.91
CA TRP A 133 -13.77 -3.45 -11.03
C TRP A 133 -13.27 -3.94 -9.68
N THR A 134 -12.77 -5.15 -9.65
CA THR A 134 -12.28 -5.80 -8.42
C THR A 134 -10.77 -5.95 -8.49
N PHE A 135 -10.12 -5.44 -7.46
CA PHE A 135 -8.68 -5.51 -7.27
C PHE A 135 -8.39 -6.35 -6.03
N LYS A 136 -7.32 -7.13 -6.06
CA LYS A 136 -6.73 -7.77 -4.87
C LYS A 136 -5.57 -6.92 -4.36
N VAL A 137 -5.27 -7.03 -3.07
CA VAL A 137 -4.04 -6.44 -2.54
C VAL A 137 -2.84 -7.03 -3.26
N MET A 138 -1.90 -6.17 -3.67
CA MET A 138 -0.71 -6.62 -4.38
C MET A 138 0.17 -7.42 -3.41
N ASP A 139 0.45 -8.66 -3.76
CA ASP A 139 1.38 -9.49 -3.01
C ASP A 139 2.82 -9.18 -3.43
N LEU A 140 3.49 -8.39 -2.63
CA LEU A 140 4.87 -7.99 -2.88
C LEU A 140 5.88 -9.06 -2.44
N SER A 141 5.48 -10.08 -1.68
CA SER A 141 6.40 -11.09 -1.15
C SER A 141 7.16 -11.80 -2.25
N LYS A 142 6.47 -12.21 -3.31
CA LYS A 142 7.08 -12.89 -4.46
C LYS A 142 8.01 -11.98 -5.28
N LYS A 143 7.77 -10.69 -5.29
CA LYS A 143 8.58 -9.72 -6.05
C LYS A 143 9.90 -9.38 -5.37
N ILE A 144 9.93 -9.47 -4.04
CA ILE A 144 11.15 -9.15 -3.27
C ILE A 144 11.94 -10.38 -2.84
N GLN A 145 11.33 -11.57 -2.88
CA GLN A 145 12.01 -12.82 -2.50
C GLN A 145 13.23 -13.07 -3.39
N ASN A 146 14.35 -13.41 -2.77
CA ASN A 146 15.65 -13.62 -3.41
C ASN A 146 16.15 -12.37 -4.19
N THR A 147 15.82 -11.17 -3.67
CA THR A 147 16.32 -9.91 -4.24
C THR A 147 17.17 -9.15 -3.24
N LYS A 148 18.23 -8.51 -3.75
CA LYS A 148 19.17 -7.69 -3.01
C LYS A 148 18.95 -6.22 -3.32
N TRP A 149 19.01 -5.40 -2.29
CA TRP A 149 18.68 -3.97 -2.33
C TRP A 149 19.76 -3.15 -1.67
N LYS A 150 20.11 -2.00 -2.25
CA LYS A 150 21.04 -1.01 -1.72
C LYS A 150 20.26 0.19 -1.18
N LEU A 151 20.51 0.59 0.05
CA LEU A 151 19.90 1.78 0.63
C LEU A 151 20.49 3.05 0.00
N VAL A 152 19.64 3.92 -0.54
CA VAL A 152 20.03 5.19 -1.17
C VAL A 152 19.53 6.41 -0.41
N ASN A 153 18.40 6.29 0.31
CA ASN A 153 17.87 7.37 1.12
C ASN A 153 17.35 6.86 2.46
N MET A 154 17.68 7.56 3.53
CA MET A 154 17.27 7.26 4.89
C MET A 154 16.62 8.49 5.53
N ALA A 155 15.32 8.40 5.86
CA ALA A 155 14.53 9.45 6.49
C ALA A 155 14.62 10.83 5.76
N GLY A 156 14.63 10.80 4.42
CA GLY A 156 14.71 11.98 3.57
C GLY A 156 16.14 12.45 3.26
N LYS A 157 17.17 11.79 3.79
CA LYS A 157 18.57 12.13 3.55
C LYS A 157 19.20 11.15 2.57
N ASP A 158 19.86 11.64 1.54
CA ASP A 158 20.74 10.85 0.69
C ASP A 158 21.96 10.41 1.50
N ILE A 159 22.21 9.10 1.55
CA ILE A 159 23.36 8.53 2.27
C ILE A 159 24.40 7.94 1.34
N SER A 160 24.20 7.99 0.04
CA SER A 160 25.09 7.37 -0.97
C SER A 160 26.53 7.88 -0.82
N SER A 161 26.72 9.17 -0.54
CA SER A 161 28.03 9.77 -0.34
C SER A 161 28.78 9.27 0.90
N SER A 162 28.05 8.77 1.92
CA SER A 162 28.65 8.24 3.15
C SER A 162 29.37 6.91 2.96
N PHE A 163 29.08 6.21 1.86
CA PHE A 163 29.56 4.87 1.55
C PHE A 163 30.33 4.78 0.22
N LEU A 164 30.87 5.90 -0.30
CA LEU A 164 31.59 5.93 -1.58
C LEU A 164 32.77 4.95 -1.67
N GLN A 165 33.38 4.63 -0.53
CA GLN A 165 34.50 3.68 -0.46
C GLN A 165 34.07 2.21 -0.23
N TYR A 166 32.76 1.96 -0.09
CA TYR A 166 32.17 0.63 0.11
C TYR A 166 31.29 0.30 -1.09
N GLU A 167 31.61 -0.75 -1.79
CA GLU A 167 30.97 -1.12 -3.08
C GLU A 167 29.44 -1.19 -2.98
N ASP A 168 28.93 -1.83 -1.93
CA ASP A 168 27.50 -2.05 -1.73
C ASP A 168 26.85 -1.10 -0.70
N GLY A 169 27.61 -0.46 0.19
CA GLY A 169 27.07 0.38 1.27
C GLY A 169 26.15 -0.41 2.22
N ILE A 170 24.99 0.16 2.57
CA ILE A 170 23.98 -0.54 3.36
C ILE A 170 23.08 -1.36 2.43
N THR A 171 22.97 -2.66 2.73
CA THR A 171 22.19 -3.60 1.89
C THR A 171 21.09 -4.30 2.67
N LEU A 172 20.05 -4.73 1.96
CA LEU A 172 18.96 -5.55 2.46
C LEU A 172 18.67 -6.67 1.46
N PHE A 173 18.76 -7.92 1.90
CA PHE A 173 18.42 -9.08 1.12
C PHE A 173 17.24 -9.81 1.76
N PHE A 174 16.23 -10.12 0.95
CA PHE A 174 15.10 -10.94 1.35
C PHE A 174 15.30 -12.37 0.87
N ASN A 175 15.34 -13.32 1.78
CA ASN A 175 15.39 -14.75 1.45
C ASN A 175 14.16 -15.47 2.03
N GLU A 176 14.05 -16.77 1.82
CA GLU A 176 12.92 -17.58 2.29
C GLU A 176 12.78 -17.63 3.81
N ASN A 177 13.89 -17.49 4.53
CA ASN A 177 13.95 -17.66 5.98
C ASN A 177 14.01 -16.35 6.75
N GLY A 178 14.19 -15.22 6.07
CA GLY A 178 14.33 -13.93 6.73
C GLY A 178 14.98 -12.86 5.86
N ILE A 179 15.49 -11.84 6.53
CA ILE A 179 16.31 -10.80 5.93
C ILE A 179 17.74 -10.89 6.42
N ASN A 180 18.68 -10.46 5.60
CA ASN A 180 20.05 -10.19 5.99
C ASN A 180 20.64 -9.06 5.14
N GLY A 181 21.82 -8.58 5.53
CA GLY A 181 22.53 -7.55 4.80
C GLY A 181 23.71 -6.99 5.58
N ASN A 182 24.30 -5.93 5.04
CA ASN A 182 25.29 -5.12 5.70
C ASN A 182 24.66 -3.79 6.14
N ALA A 183 24.87 -3.38 7.39
CA ALA A 183 24.33 -2.16 7.95
C ALA A 183 25.30 -0.95 7.86
N GLY A 184 26.39 -1.13 7.14
CA GLY A 184 27.47 -0.13 6.99
C GLY A 184 28.81 -0.61 7.54
N ILE A 185 28.82 -1.21 8.74
CA ILE A 185 29.98 -1.83 9.36
C ILE A 185 29.69 -3.30 9.62
N ASN A 186 28.53 -3.56 10.22
CA ASN A 186 28.14 -4.87 10.69
C ASN A 186 27.17 -5.55 9.73
N ASN A 187 27.34 -6.88 9.61
CA ASN A 187 26.32 -7.71 9.00
C ASN A 187 25.18 -7.91 9.98
N TYR A 188 23.95 -7.93 9.47
CA TYR A 188 22.76 -8.16 10.26
C TYR A 188 21.86 -9.22 9.64
N PHE A 189 20.97 -9.78 10.44
CA PHE A 189 19.93 -10.71 10.04
C PHE A 189 18.68 -10.46 10.87
N GLY A 190 17.53 -10.91 10.40
CA GLY A 190 16.25 -10.79 11.09
C GLY A 190 15.17 -11.59 10.40
N ASN A 191 14.00 -11.63 11.02
CA ASN A 191 12.81 -12.27 10.46
C ASN A 191 11.89 -11.21 9.85
N TYR A 192 11.12 -11.61 8.85
CA TYR A 192 10.06 -10.75 8.30
C TYR A 192 8.79 -11.53 8.03
N LYS A 193 7.68 -10.80 8.01
CA LYS A 193 6.38 -11.29 7.56
C LYS A 193 5.73 -10.23 6.69
N ILE A 194 5.17 -10.64 5.55
CA ILE A 194 4.47 -9.75 4.62
C ILE A 194 3.02 -10.19 4.48
N THR A 195 2.13 -9.22 4.48
CA THR A 195 0.71 -9.39 4.15
C THR A 195 0.27 -8.21 3.29
N GLY A 196 0.21 -8.44 1.98
CA GLY A 196 -0.01 -7.37 1.01
C GLY A 196 1.16 -6.39 0.99
N ASN A 197 0.91 -5.15 1.40
CA ASN A 197 1.92 -4.10 1.55
C ASN A 197 2.36 -3.85 3.00
N ILE A 198 1.83 -4.63 3.94
CA ILE A 198 2.26 -4.57 5.35
C ILE A 198 3.45 -5.50 5.50
N ILE A 199 4.51 -4.99 6.11
CA ILE A 199 5.70 -5.75 6.46
C ILE A 199 6.00 -5.57 7.95
N GLU A 200 6.29 -6.66 8.61
CA GLU A 200 6.79 -6.71 9.99
C GLU A 200 8.18 -7.29 9.96
N ILE A 201 9.14 -6.57 10.52
CA ILE A 201 10.53 -7.01 10.68
C ILE A 201 10.81 -7.12 12.18
N ALA A 202 11.38 -8.22 12.61
CA ALA A 202 11.62 -8.49 14.03
C ALA A 202 12.87 -9.37 14.24
N GLY A 203 13.40 -9.33 15.47
CA GLY A 203 14.52 -10.19 15.86
C GLY A 203 15.82 -9.84 15.13
N ILE A 204 16.08 -8.54 14.90
CA ILE A 204 17.31 -8.09 14.27
C ILE A 204 18.49 -8.35 15.20
N GLY A 205 19.43 -9.18 14.72
CA GLY A 205 20.75 -9.38 15.30
C GLY A 205 21.83 -8.83 14.38
N ALA A 206 22.93 -8.34 14.93
CA ALA A 206 24.08 -7.86 14.17
C ALA A 206 25.40 -8.28 14.79
N THR A 207 26.46 -8.36 13.97
CA THR A 207 27.83 -8.48 14.47
C THR A 207 28.20 -7.20 15.26
N LYS A 208 29.31 -7.26 16.00
CA LYS A 208 29.73 -6.14 16.87
C LYS A 208 31.14 -5.69 16.51
N MET A 209 31.39 -5.35 15.26
CA MET A 209 32.66 -4.77 14.84
C MET A 209 32.64 -3.25 15.11
N ALA A 210 33.78 -2.71 15.50
CA ALA A 210 33.95 -1.27 15.64
C ALA A 210 34.29 -0.64 14.29
N GLY A 211 33.78 0.56 14.06
CA GLY A 211 34.05 1.36 12.87
C GLY A 211 34.17 2.84 13.19
N SER A 212 34.19 3.69 12.17
CA SER A 212 34.21 5.12 12.38
C SER A 212 32.94 5.58 13.10
N GLN A 213 33.06 6.60 13.97
CA GLN A 213 31.92 7.10 14.76
C GLN A 213 30.72 7.52 13.89
N ASN A 214 30.99 8.07 12.70
CA ASN A 214 29.93 8.47 11.77
C ASN A 214 29.17 7.26 11.23
N LEU A 215 29.87 6.21 10.75
CA LEU A 215 29.25 5.02 10.23
C LEU A 215 28.49 4.25 11.32
N MET A 216 29.00 4.19 12.55
CA MET A 216 28.28 3.59 13.68
C MET A 216 26.98 4.30 14.01
N LYS A 217 26.91 5.63 13.87
CA LYS A 217 25.67 6.39 14.03
C LYS A 217 24.66 6.06 12.92
N ILE A 218 25.11 6.00 11.66
CA ILE A 218 24.25 5.67 10.51
C ILE A 218 23.71 4.24 10.66
N GLU A 219 24.57 3.27 11.01
CA GLU A 219 24.17 1.89 11.26
C GLU A 219 23.11 1.79 12.35
N THR A 220 23.33 2.44 13.49
CA THR A 220 22.37 2.45 14.61
C THR A 220 21.02 3.04 14.18
N GLU A 221 21.03 4.15 13.45
CA GLU A 221 19.80 4.76 12.93
C GLU A 221 19.08 3.83 11.95
N TYR A 222 19.83 3.22 11.02
CA TYR A 222 19.29 2.29 10.04
C TYR A 222 18.58 1.09 10.69
N LEU A 223 19.28 0.38 11.57
CA LEU A 223 18.73 -0.80 12.25
C LEU A 223 17.52 -0.44 13.11
N SER A 224 17.57 0.70 13.81
CA SER A 224 16.42 1.20 14.58
C SER A 224 15.22 1.56 13.72
N LEU A 225 15.43 2.09 12.51
CA LEU A 225 14.32 2.36 11.56
C LEU A 225 13.79 1.07 10.96
N LEU A 226 14.68 0.13 10.62
CA LEU A 226 14.30 -1.15 10.00
C LEU A 226 13.35 -1.96 10.89
N GLU A 227 13.58 -2.01 12.20
CA GLU A 227 12.68 -2.66 13.16
C GLU A 227 11.28 -2.01 13.25
N LYS A 228 11.19 -0.70 12.94
CA LYS A 228 9.94 0.08 13.03
C LYS A 228 9.15 0.12 11.74
N VAL A 229 9.63 -0.54 10.69
CA VAL A 229 8.93 -0.61 9.41
C VAL A 229 7.58 -1.30 9.57
N LYS A 230 6.56 -0.74 8.93
CA LYS A 230 5.19 -1.27 8.91
C LYS A 230 4.61 -1.41 7.51
N LYS A 231 5.10 -0.64 6.56
CA LYS A 231 4.60 -0.68 5.18
C LYS A 231 5.75 -0.77 4.20
N MET A 232 5.47 -1.41 3.08
CA MET A 232 6.38 -1.48 1.95
C MET A 232 5.66 -1.11 0.66
N LYS A 233 6.39 -0.50 -0.27
CA LYS A 233 5.90 -0.15 -1.60
C LYS A 233 7.04 -0.32 -2.59
N MET A 234 6.75 -0.92 -3.73
CA MET A 234 7.60 -0.81 -4.92
C MET A 234 7.05 0.32 -5.78
N THR A 235 7.86 1.32 -6.10
CA THR A 235 7.47 2.40 -7.01
C THR A 235 7.61 1.98 -8.48
N ASP A 236 8.57 1.10 -8.72
CA ASP A 236 8.83 0.39 -9.97
C ASP A 236 9.57 -0.93 -9.66
N GLU A 237 10.09 -1.64 -10.65
CA GLU A 237 10.85 -2.88 -10.46
C GLU A 237 12.23 -2.69 -9.82
N ARG A 238 12.70 -1.44 -9.74
CA ARG A 238 14.05 -1.08 -9.26
C ARG A 238 14.07 -0.39 -7.91
N SER A 239 12.92 0.07 -7.43
CA SER A 239 12.84 0.89 -6.21
C SER A 239 11.89 0.31 -5.19
N LEU A 240 12.39 0.10 -3.97
CA LEU A 240 11.65 -0.36 -2.80
C LEU A 240 11.67 0.73 -1.73
N VAL A 241 10.50 1.10 -1.23
CA VAL A 241 10.34 2.04 -0.12
C VAL A 241 9.74 1.31 1.06
N LEU A 242 10.45 1.29 2.18
CA LEU A 242 9.94 0.83 3.47
C LEU A 242 9.56 2.05 4.31
N THR A 243 8.39 2.02 4.94
CA THR A 243 7.86 3.13 5.72
C THR A 243 7.59 2.67 7.14
N THR A 244 8.11 3.41 8.11
CA THR A 244 7.90 3.19 9.54
C THR A 244 6.51 3.69 9.97
N GLU A 245 6.07 3.31 11.17
CA GLU A 245 4.78 3.73 11.73
C GLU A 245 4.64 5.25 11.82
N ASN A 246 5.72 5.96 12.12
CA ASN A 246 5.76 7.43 12.20
C ASN A 246 6.09 8.14 10.88
N GLY A 247 6.03 7.42 9.75
CA GLY A 247 6.15 7.97 8.40
C GLY A 247 7.59 8.21 7.90
N LYS A 248 8.63 7.84 8.66
CA LYS A 248 10.00 7.86 8.14
C LYS A 248 10.19 6.77 7.09
N THR A 249 11.01 7.03 6.08
CA THR A 249 11.23 6.12 4.96
C THR A 249 12.66 5.64 4.86
N LEU A 250 12.81 4.40 4.39
CA LEU A 250 14.04 3.81 3.89
C LEU A 250 13.80 3.51 2.41
N THR A 251 14.56 4.15 1.51
CA THR A 251 14.44 3.95 0.06
C THR A 251 15.63 3.18 -0.45
N PHE A 252 15.35 2.12 -1.18
CA PHE A 252 16.34 1.21 -1.70
C PHE A 252 16.25 1.11 -3.22
N GLU A 253 17.40 0.87 -3.85
CA GLU A 253 17.52 0.48 -5.25
C GLU A 253 17.92 -0.99 -5.35
N LYS A 254 17.35 -1.69 -6.35
CA LYS A 254 17.63 -3.10 -6.60
C LYS A 254 19.04 -3.28 -7.11
N ILE A 255 19.78 -4.21 -6.52
CA ILE A 255 21.06 -4.67 -7.04
C ILE A 255 20.78 -5.82 -8.02
N TYR A 256 21.35 -5.73 -9.20
CA TYR A 256 21.33 -6.79 -10.21
C TYR A 256 22.71 -7.46 -10.20
N ASP A 257 22.71 -8.78 -10.05
CA ASP A 257 23.90 -9.59 -10.19
C ASP A 257 24.34 -9.72 -11.66
#